data_961592da670c96b2493616b19543e4a8
#
_entry.id   961592da670c96b2493616b19543e4a8
#
_cell.length_a   1.000
_cell.length_b   1.000
_cell.length_c   1.000
_cell.angle_alpha   90.00
_cell.angle_beta   90.00
_cell.angle_gamma   90.00
#
_symmetry.space_group_name_H-M   'P 1'
#
loop_
_entity.id
_entity.type
_entity.pdbx_description
1 polymer ?
#
loop_
_entity_poly.entity_id
_entity_poly.type
_entity_poly.pdbx_seq_one_letter_code
_entity_poly.pdbx_strand_id
1 'polypeptide(L)'
;MNRRQMLGGLLASSAAAQTVRKSGARPRNVIFILSDDHRYDAMGFLKGQEWLETPQMDRMAREGLHFRNAFVTTALCSPSRASILTGRYAHNHKIVDNNTPIPRGTVMFPQLLKQAGYATAFIGKWHMGGESDGPQPGFDRWVSFRGQGTYLPSKSGLNIDGKRVPQKGYITDELTDYALDWLRQRDKTQPYFLYLSHKAVHADFVPAERHKGKYAGNPFKSPATMAASGPMAHDRPMWVQNQRNSWHGVEFPYHSDLDVAEYYRSYAETLCGVDDSIGAVLDALRQRGAAGIGADVQVHVAERPAHGLGRCARLSIHPGDVAGLGCTV
;
A
#
# COMPACT_ATOMS: atom_id res chain seq x y z
N MET A 1 36.74 -38.96 19.37
CA MET A 1 35.54 -38.14 19.71
C MET A 1 34.29 -38.96 19.45
N ASN A 2 33.53 -39.23 20.49
CA ASN A 2 32.45 -40.22 20.49
C ASN A 2 31.12 -39.52 20.06
N ARG A 3 30.32 -40.17 19.23
CA ARG A 3 29.04 -39.67 18.69
C ARG A 3 28.06 -39.08 19.73
N ARG A 4 28.23 -39.46 21.00
CA ARG A 4 27.42 -38.93 22.12
C ARG A 4 27.83 -37.51 22.58
N GLN A 5 28.98 -37.02 22.20
CA GLN A 5 29.43 -35.65 22.54
C GLN A 5 29.01 -34.62 21.51
N MET A 6 28.58 -35.05 20.30
CA MET A 6 28.05 -34.17 19.27
C MET A 6 26.56 -33.82 19.46
N LEU A 7 25.82 -34.61 20.25
CA LEU A 7 24.39 -34.40 20.48
C LEU A 7 24.07 -33.48 21.67
N GLY A 8 25.09 -33.16 22.51
CA GLY A 8 24.92 -32.25 23.63
C GLY A 8 25.08 -30.77 23.31
N GLY A 9 25.60 -30.42 22.13
CA GLY A 9 25.85 -29.02 21.72
C GLY A 9 24.74 -28.32 20.95
N LEU A 10 23.64 -29.01 20.61
CA LEU A 10 22.60 -28.52 19.68
C LEU A 10 21.29 -28.09 20.37
N LEU A 11 21.20 -28.10 21.68
CA LEU A 11 19.99 -27.74 22.44
C LEU A 11 20.08 -26.42 23.23
N ALA A 12 21.11 -25.62 23.02
CA ALA A 12 21.23 -24.29 23.61
C ALA A 12 21.16 -23.19 22.56
N SER A 13 20.36 -23.36 21.51
CA SER A 13 19.83 -22.21 20.75
C SER A 13 18.70 -21.61 21.60
N SER A 14 19.10 -20.94 22.70
CA SER A 14 18.21 -19.99 23.35
C SER A 14 17.65 -19.06 22.28
N ALA A 15 16.35 -19.06 22.15
CA ALA A 15 15.62 -18.01 21.47
C ALA A 15 16.06 -16.69 22.14
N ALA A 16 17.08 -16.06 21.60
CA ALA A 16 17.44 -14.71 21.97
C ALA A 16 16.23 -13.88 21.60
N ALA A 17 15.40 -13.57 22.59
CA ALA A 17 14.39 -12.55 22.48
C ALA A 17 15.12 -11.34 21.90
N GLN A 18 14.78 -10.95 20.66
CA GLN A 18 15.33 -9.74 20.07
C GLN A 18 14.86 -8.59 20.94
N THR A 19 15.69 -8.22 21.90
CA THR A 19 15.45 -7.03 22.71
C THR A 19 15.56 -5.84 21.75
N VAL A 20 14.45 -5.22 21.46
CA VAL A 20 14.40 -3.94 20.74
C VAL A 20 15.23 -2.95 21.57
N ARG A 21 16.44 -2.64 21.12
CA ARG A 21 17.28 -1.64 21.75
C ARG A 21 16.57 -0.29 21.57
N LYS A 22 16.12 0.32 22.66
CA LYS A 22 15.66 1.70 22.65
C LYS A 22 16.86 2.56 22.25
N SER A 23 16.83 3.12 21.05
CA SER A 23 17.73 4.23 20.72
C SER A 23 17.39 5.37 21.67
N GLY A 24 18.38 6.12 22.18
CA GLY A 24 18.11 7.30 23.02
C GLY A 24 17.36 8.43 22.31
N ALA A 25 17.02 8.26 21.04
CA ALA A 25 16.22 9.18 20.26
C ALA A 25 14.73 9.08 20.63
N ARG A 26 14.04 10.23 20.64
CA ARG A 26 12.60 10.26 20.85
C ARG A 26 11.88 9.44 19.77
N PRO A 27 10.96 8.53 20.12
CA PRO A 27 10.23 7.74 19.14
C PRO A 27 9.46 8.66 18.17
N ARG A 28 9.54 8.36 16.86
CA ARG A 28 8.79 9.10 15.84
C ARG A 28 7.45 8.45 15.60
N ASN A 29 6.45 9.26 15.29
CA ASN A 29 5.19 8.75 14.78
C ASN A 29 5.38 8.26 13.35
N VAL A 30 4.63 7.25 12.94
CA VAL A 30 4.71 6.67 11.60
C VAL A 30 3.29 6.57 11.02
N ILE A 31 3.10 7.14 9.85
CA ILE A 31 1.89 6.95 9.05
C ILE A 31 2.32 6.32 7.73
N PHE A 32 1.74 5.17 7.44
CA PHE A 32 1.94 4.44 6.21
C PHE A 32 0.64 4.45 5.42
N ILE A 33 0.62 5.12 4.27
CA ILE A 33 -0.54 5.16 3.37
C ILE A 33 -0.22 4.32 2.15
N LEU A 34 -1.02 3.29 1.91
CA LEU A 34 -0.90 2.40 0.77
C LEU A 34 -2.07 2.60 -0.18
N SER A 35 -1.80 2.87 -1.44
CA SER A 35 -2.77 2.78 -2.54
C SER A 35 -2.58 1.46 -3.28
N ASP A 36 -3.66 0.92 -3.85
CA ASP A 36 -3.66 -0.37 -4.53
C ASP A 36 -3.62 -0.19 -6.05
N ASP A 37 -2.77 -0.94 -6.74
CA ASP A 37 -2.55 -0.87 -8.19
C ASP A 37 -2.21 0.55 -8.71
N HIS A 38 -1.60 1.39 -7.90
CA HIS A 38 -1.18 2.72 -8.29
C HIS A 38 0.08 2.65 -9.16
N ARG A 39 0.01 3.17 -10.36
CA ARG A 39 1.14 3.19 -11.31
C ARG A 39 2.17 4.25 -10.89
N TYR A 40 3.45 3.91 -11.01
CA TYR A 40 4.57 4.82 -10.74
C TYR A 40 4.45 6.15 -11.52
N ASP A 41 4.06 6.08 -12.79
CA ASP A 41 3.97 7.25 -13.68
C ASP A 41 2.65 8.03 -13.53
N ALA A 42 1.73 7.58 -12.67
CA ALA A 42 0.47 8.25 -12.38
C ALA A 42 0.58 9.19 -11.17
N MET A 43 1.57 10.08 -11.19
CA MET A 43 1.77 11.17 -10.24
C MET A 43 2.03 12.46 -11.00
N GLY A 44 1.37 13.54 -10.62
CA GLY A 44 1.38 14.81 -11.35
C GLY A 44 2.77 15.35 -11.61
N PHE A 45 3.65 15.30 -10.62
CA PHE A 45 5.03 15.77 -10.74
C PHE A 45 5.91 14.98 -11.71
N LEU A 46 5.53 13.74 -12.08
CA LEU A 46 6.24 12.92 -13.06
C LEU A 46 5.86 13.22 -14.51
N LYS A 47 4.74 13.94 -14.73
CA LYS A 47 4.27 14.37 -16.07
C LYS A 47 4.07 13.22 -17.07
N GLY A 48 3.71 12.03 -16.59
CA GLY A 48 3.31 10.91 -17.45
C GLY A 48 2.11 11.26 -18.32
N GLN A 49 1.11 11.93 -17.71
CA GLN A 49 0.02 12.62 -18.39
C GLN A 49 0.07 14.09 -17.96
N GLU A 50 0.11 15.03 -18.90
CA GLU A 50 0.27 16.46 -18.61
C GLU A 50 -0.88 17.06 -17.78
N TRP A 51 -2.07 16.49 -17.94
CA TRP A 51 -3.31 16.91 -17.28
C TRP A 51 -3.54 16.27 -15.91
N LEU A 52 -2.75 15.26 -15.52
CA LEU A 52 -2.92 14.60 -14.24
C LEU A 52 -2.44 15.48 -13.10
N GLU A 53 -3.32 15.71 -12.14
CA GLU A 53 -3.07 16.51 -10.95
C GLU A 53 -3.13 15.65 -9.69
N THR A 54 -2.03 15.62 -8.93
CA THR A 54 -1.95 14.98 -7.61
C THR A 54 -1.27 15.94 -6.62
N PRO A 55 -1.92 17.09 -6.30
CA PRO A 55 -1.25 18.18 -5.60
C PRO A 55 -0.68 17.79 -4.23
N GLN A 56 -1.27 16.84 -3.53
CA GLN A 56 -0.78 16.40 -2.22
C GLN A 56 0.40 15.43 -2.34
N MET A 57 0.38 14.53 -3.32
CA MET A 57 1.54 13.69 -3.65
C MET A 57 2.70 14.53 -4.17
N ASP A 58 2.41 15.52 -5.02
CA ASP A 58 3.40 16.49 -5.54
C ASP A 58 4.04 17.28 -4.40
N ARG A 59 3.22 17.68 -3.41
CA ARG A 59 3.71 18.34 -2.20
C ARG A 59 4.60 17.43 -1.38
N MET A 60 4.22 16.15 -1.18
CA MET A 60 5.06 15.19 -0.48
C MET A 60 6.38 14.96 -1.18
N ALA A 61 6.39 14.89 -2.53
CA ALA A 61 7.62 14.76 -3.30
C ALA A 61 8.53 15.99 -3.17
N ARG A 62 7.94 17.19 -3.06
CA ARG A 62 8.68 18.46 -2.89
C ARG A 62 9.24 18.65 -1.48
N GLU A 63 8.45 18.28 -0.46
CA GLU A 63 8.77 18.49 0.95
C GLU A 63 9.49 17.28 1.59
N GLY A 64 9.50 16.14 0.90
CA GLY A 64 10.05 14.88 1.37
C GLY A 64 11.04 14.26 0.41
N LEU A 65 10.98 12.94 0.28
CA LEU A 65 11.85 12.15 -0.60
C LEU A 65 11.01 11.27 -1.51
N HIS A 66 11.30 11.32 -2.82
CA HIS A 66 10.75 10.41 -3.82
C HIS A 66 11.77 9.32 -4.18
N PHE A 67 11.41 8.06 -3.95
CA PHE A 67 12.23 6.91 -4.33
C PHE A 67 11.99 6.56 -5.81
N ARG A 68 12.94 6.90 -6.65
CA ARG A 68 12.85 6.68 -8.10
C ARG A 68 13.00 5.21 -8.52
N ASN A 69 13.59 4.40 -7.66
CA ASN A 69 13.92 2.99 -7.92
C ASN A 69 13.43 2.11 -6.77
N ALA A 70 12.15 2.20 -6.44
CA ALA A 70 11.49 1.28 -5.53
C ALA A 70 10.83 0.16 -6.32
N PHE A 71 10.91 -1.08 -5.82
CA PHE A 71 10.43 -2.26 -6.51
C PHE A 71 9.59 -3.13 -5.59
N VAL A 72 8.45 -3.61 -6.07
CA VAL A 72 7.70 -4.66 -5.39
C VAL A 72 8.35 -6.02 -5.64
N THR A 73 8.41 -6.83 -4.59
CA THR A 73 8.97 -8.18 -4.67
C THR A 73 8.07 -9.15 -5.44
N THR A 74 6.76 -8.93 -5.36
CA THR A 74 5.73 -9.69 -6.08
C THR A 74 4.57 -8.74 -6.38
N ALA A 75 4.33 -8.47 -7.65
CA ALA A 75 3.32 -7.51 -8.11
C ALA A 75 1.90 -8.12 -8.08
N LEU A 76 1.44 -8.53 -6.89
CA LEU A 76 0.11 -9.06 -6.61
C LEU A 76 -0.29 -8.65 -5.19
N CYS A 77 -1.55 -8.29 -4.98
CA CYS A 77 -2.03 -7.65 -3.74
C CYS A 77 -1.58 -8.37 -2.46
N SER A 78 -1.99 -9.62 -2.24
CA SER A 78 -1.72 -10.32 -0.98
C SER A 78 -0.23 -10.62 -0.76
N PRO A 79 0.53 -11.13 -1.75
CA PRO A 79 1.97 -11.33 -1.60
C PRO A 79 2.75 -10.04 -1.32
N SER A 80 2.39 -8.95 -1.99
CA SER A 80 3.00 -7.64 -1.75
C SER A 80 2.74 -7.14 -0.33
N ARG A 81 1.48 -7.20 0.12
CA ARG A 81 1.07 -6.80 1.48
C ARG A 81 1.77 -7.63 2.56
N ALA A 82 1.90 -8.94 2.34
CA ALA A 82 2.65 -9.82 3.21
C ALA A 82 4.14 -9.47 3.26
N SER A 83 4.74 -9.16 2.10
CA SER A 83 6.14 -8.72 2.03
C SER A 83 6.36 -7.41 2.79
N ILE A 84 5.45 -6.43 2.66
CA ILE A 84 5.47 -5.17 3.41
C ILE A 84 5.42 -5.44 4.91
N LEU A 85 4.45 -6.24 5.36
CA LEU A 85 4.22 -6.48 6.80
C LEU A 85 5.28 -7.35 7.47
N THR A 86 5.89 -8.28 6.71
CA THR A 86 6.85 -9.24 7.28
C THR A 86 8.32 -8.91 7.00
N GLY A 87 8.60 -8.03 6.01
CA GLY A 87 9.95 -7.80 5.51
C GLY A 87 10.54 -9.00 4.78
N ARG A 88 9.73 -9.95 4.29
CA ARG A 88 10.16 -11.22 3.69
C ARG A 88 9.69 -11.35 2.26
N TYR A 89 10.39 -12.14 1.45
CA TYR A 89 9.96 -12.53 0.12
C TYR A 89 8.85 -13.60 0.17
N ALA A 90 8.06 -13.72 -0.89
CA ALA A 90 6.91 -14.61 -0.98
C ALA A 90 7.26 -16.09 -0.67
N HIS A 91 8.42 -16.58 -1.09
CA HIS A 91 8.87 -17.95 -0.78
C HIS A 91 9.13 -18.18 0.72
N ASN A 92 9.35 -17.12 1.52
CA ASN A 92 9.58 -17.18 2.96
C ASN A 92 8.29 -16.98 3.76
N HIS A 93 7.43 -16.01 3.39
CA HIS A 93 6.16 -15.79 4.09
C HIS A 93 5.02 -16.69 3.58
N LYS A 94 5.21 -17.42 2.46
CA LYS A 94 4.30 -18.44 1.90
C LYS A 94 2.97 -17.91 1.33
N ILE A 95 2.75 -16.63 1.28
CA ILE A 95 1.59 -16.05 0.63
C ILE A 95 1.99 -15.77 -0.82
N VAL A 96 1.49 -16.60 -1.73
CA VAL A 96 1.90 -16.62 -3.14
C VAL A 96 0.80 -16.15 -4.11
N ASP A 97 -0.43 -16.07 -3.60
CA ASP A 97 -1.60 -15.61 -4.35
C ASP A 97 -2.57 -14.84 -3.44
N ASN A 98 -3.69 -14.36 -4.00
CA ASN A 98 -4.70 -13.60 -3.26
C ASN A 98 -5.63 -14.45 -2.39
N ASN A 99 -5.57 -15.77 -2.48
CA ASN A 99 -6.42 -16.69 -1.73
C ASN A 99 -5.71 -17.27 -0.51
N THR A 100 -4.38 -17.27 -0.53
CA THR A 100 -3.57 -17.82 0.55
C THR A 100 -3.66 -16.92 1.80
N PRO A 101 -4.19 -17.43 2.94
CA PRO A 101 -4.22 -16.69 4.18
C PRO A 101 -2.82 -16.56 4.79
N ILE A 102 -2.63 -15.54 5.62
CA ILE A 102 -1.37 -15.41 6.37
C ILE A 102 -1.20 -16.60 7.32
N PRO A 103 -0.05 -17.31 7.29
CA PRO A 103 0.19 -18.45 8.16
C PRO A 103 0.11 -18.05 9.63
N ARG A 104 -0.53 -18.89 10.44
CA ARG A 104 -0.65 -18.66 11.89
C ARG A 104 0.74 -18.54 12.51
N GLY A 105 0.92 -17.54 13.37
CA GLY A 105 2.20 -17.29 14.04
C GLY A 105 3.19 -16.48 13.20
N THR A 106 2.80 -16.01 12.01
CA THR A 106 3.63 -15.08 11.25
C THR A 106 3.84 -13.79 12.04
N VAL A 107 5.12 -13.45 12.26
CA VAL A 107 5.47 -12.18 12.91
C VAL A 107 5.46 -11.07 11.87
N MET A 108 4.72 -9.99 12.16
CA MET A 108 4.63 -8.79 11.37
C MET A 108 5.23 -7.61 12.13
N PHE A 109 5.85 -6.65 11.45
CA PHE A 109 6.52 -5.52 12.11
C PHE A 109 5.61 -4.68 13.02
N PRO A 110 4.28 -4.53 12.78
CA PRO A 110 3.41 -3.81 13.71
C PRO A 110 3.36 -4.44 15.11
N GLN A 111 3.53 -5.76 15.22
CA GLN A 111 3.64 -6.42 16.53
C GLN A 111 4.86 -5.94 17.31
N LEU A 112 5.99 -5.70 16.61
CA LEU A 112 7.22 -5.19 17.23
C LEU A 112 7.05 -3.72 17.62
N LEU A 113 6.36 -2.91 16.81
CA LEU A 113 6.03 -1.53 17.17
C LEU A 113 5.14 -1.46 18.40
N LYS A 114 4.10 -2.31 18.47
CA LYS A 114 3.23 -2.41 19.65
C LYS A 114 4.02 -2.80 20.89
N GLN A 115 4.92 -3.78 20.80
CA GLN A 115 5.82 -4.16 21.90
C GLN A 115 6.77 -3.02 22.32
N ALA A 116 7.13 -2.14 21.38
CA ALA A 116 7.92 -0.94 21.64
C ALA A 116 7.10 0.22 22.24
N GLY A 117 5.80 0.04 22.50
CA GLY A 117 4.92 1.03 23.13
C GLY A 117 4.21 1.96 22.16
N TYR A 118 4.14 1.63 20.88
CA TYR A 118 3.35 2.39 19.91
C TYR A 118 1.85 2.06 20.04
N ALA A 119 1.00 3.08 19.95
CA ALA A 119 -0.41 2.91 19.61
C ALA A 119 -0.50 2.57 18.12
N THR A 120 -1.26 1.52 17.75
CA THR A 120 -1.24 0.97 16.40
C THR A 120 -2.63 0.89 15.80
N ALA A 121 -2.78 1.31 14.54
CA ALA A 121 -4.04 1.17 13.80
C ALA A 121 -3.82 0.63 12.40
N PHE A 122 -4.73 -0.26 11.97
CA PHE A 122 -4.89 -0.68 10.60
C PHE A 122 -6.28 -0.27 10.10
N ILE A 123 -6.31 0.46 9.00
CA ILE A 123 -7.55 0.97 8.41
C ILE A 123 -7.49 0.74 6.91
N GLY A 124 -8.33 -0.17 6.38
CA GLY A 124 -8.49 -0.41 4.97
C GLY A 124 -8.34 -1.86 4.51
N LYS A 125 -7.81 -2.04 3.32
CA LYS A 125 -7.70 -3.33 2.63
C LYS A 125 -6.63 -4.21 3.26
N TRP A 126 -7.06 -5.31 3.86
CA TRP A 126 -6.18 -6.38 4.37
C TRP A 126 -5.81 -7.38 3.28
N HIS A 127 -6.79 -8.01 2.68
CA HIS A 127 -6.71 -8.90 1.53
C HIS A 127 -5.65 -10.02 1.64
N MET A 128 -5.50 -10.64 2.80
CA MET A 128 -4.70 -11.86 2.97
C MET A 128 -5.62 -12.99 3.43
N GLY A 129 -5.97 -13.90 2.48
CA GLY A 129 -7.09 -14.83 2.59
C GLY A 129 -8.41 -14.15 2.22
N GLY A 130 -9.02 -14.53 1.10
CA GLY A 130 -10.13 -13.82 0.44
C GLY A 130 -11.31 -13.41 1.35
N GLU A 131 -11.66 -14.25 2.31
CA GLU A 131 -12.79 -14.02 3.23
C GLU A 131 -12.39 -13.41 4.59
N SER A 132 -11.09 -13.30 4.89
CA SER A 132 -10.60 -12.83 6.18
C SER A 132 -10.43 -11.31 6.20
N ASP A 133 -11.18 -10.65 7.09
CA ASP A 133 -11.02 -9.22 7.39
C ASP A 133 -11.04 -8.95 8.90
N GLY A 134 -10.86 -9.98 9.71
CA GLY A 134 -10.82 -9.86 11.17
C GLY A 134 -9.55 -9.21 11.70
N PRO A 135 -9.58 -8.66 12.92
CA PRO A 135 -8.43 -8.05 13.57
C PRO A 135 -7.19 -8.94 13.58
N GLN A 136 -6.05 -8.34 13.31
CA GLN A 136 -4.77 -9.03 13.26
C GLN A 136 -3.85 -8.64 14.42
N PRO A 137 -2.96 -9.54 14.87
CA PRO A 137 -2.00 -9.22 15.91
C PRO A 137 -1.13 -8.01 15.55
N GLY A 138 -0.89 -7.14 16.53
CA GLY A 138 -0.05 -5.95 16.33
C GLY A 138 -0.82 -4.65 16.10
N PHE A 139 -2.16 -4.71 16.04
CA PHE A 139 -3.00 -3.54 15.90
C PHE A 139 -3.98 -3.40 17.07
N ASP A 140 -4.10 -2.19 17.60
CA ASP A 140 -5.05 -1.82 18.68
C ASP A 140 -6.39 -1.40 18.11
N ARG A 141 -6.38 -0.74 16.96
CA ARG A 141 -7.53 -0.34 16.18
C ARG A 141 -7.55 -1.09 14.86
N TRP A 142 -8.71 -1.59 14.46
CA TRP A 142 -8.91 -2.35 13.25
C TRP A 142 -10.15 -1.90 12.48
N VAL A 143 -9.97 -1.52 11.22
CA VAL A 143 -11.05 -1.28 10.27
C VAL A 143 -10.68 -1.95 8.96
N SER A 144 -11.46 -2.91 8.49
CA SER A 144 -11.15 -3.62 7.25
C SER A 144 -12.42 -4.11 6.54
N PHE A 145 -12.24 -4.75 5.40
CA PHE A 145 -13.30 -5.36 4.61
C PHE A 145 -12.79 -6.64 3.93
N ARG A 146 -13.71 -7.49 3.49
CA ARG A 146 -13.40 -8.76 2.83
C ARG A 146 -12.85 -8.56 1.42
N GLY A 147 -11.85 -9.35 1.06
CA GLY A 147 -11.28 -9.42 -0.29
C GLY A 147 -10.91 -8.07 -0.86
N GLN A 148 -11.43 -7.77 -2.04
CA GLN A 148 -11.17 -6.52 -2.76
C GLN A 148 -12.00 -5.32 -2.23
N GLY A 149 -13.07 -5.56 -1.47
CA GLY A 149 -14.00 -4.51 -1.09
C GLY A 149 -14.74 -3.87 -2.27
N THR A 150 -15.53 -2.84 -1.98
CA THR A 150 -16.31 -2.10 -2.98
C THR A 150 -16.09 -0.60 -2.80
N TYR A 151 -16.16 0.18 -3.89
CA TYR A 151 -16.07 1.64 -3.80
C TYR A 151 -17.30 2.26 -3.15
N LEU A 152 -18.46 1.76 -3.47
CA LEU A 152 -19.75 2.22 -2.97
C LEU A 152 -20.32 1.24 -1.93
N PRO A 153 -21.27 1.67 -1.11
CA PRO A 153 -21.89 0.83 -0.10
C PRO A 153 -22.40 -0.51 -0.64
N SER A 154 -22.09 -1.58 0.06
CA SER A 154 -22.51 -2.93 -0.28
C SER A 154 -22.93 -3.70 0.96
N LYS A 155 -23.58 -4.87 0.73
CA LYS A 155 -24.00 -5.78 1.82
C LYS A 155 -22.82 -6.34 2.64
N SER A 156 -21.60 -6.33 2.08
CA SER A 156 -20.39 -6.85 2.74
C SER A 156 -19.99 -6.01 3.95
N GLY A 157 -20.20 -4.71 3.89
CA GLY A 157 -19.86 -3.78 4.97
C GLY A 157 -18.38 -3.80 5.39
N LEU A 158 -18.11 -3.19 6.53
CA LEU A 158 -16.79 -3.12 7.15
C LEU A 158 -16.73 -3.98 8.42
N ASN A 159 -15.54 -4.45 8.74
CA ASN A 159 -15.23 -5.05 10.04
C ASN A 159 -14.51 -3.99 10.90
N ILE A 160 -15.14 -3.56 11.96
CA ILE A 160 -14.57 -2.61 12.91
C ILE A 160 -14.34 -3.34 14.23
N ASP A 161 -13.07 -3.55 14.58
CA ASP A 161 -12.66 -4.24 15.82
C ASP A 161 -13.40 -5.57 16.05
N GLY A 162 -13.61 -6.34 14.99
CA GLY A 162 -14.31 -7.63 15.01
C GLY A 162 -15.82 -7.55 14.82
N LYS A 163 -16.40 -6.37 14.71
CA LYS A 163 -17.85 -6.18 14.51
C LYS A 163 -18.15 -5.76 13.07
N ARG A 164 -19.14 -6.42 12.45
CA ARG A 164 -19.61 -6.07 11.11
C ARG A 164 -20.52 -4.84 11.18
N VAL A 165 -20.22 -3.82 10.37
CA VAL A 165 -21.03 -2.62 10.23
C VAL A 165 -21.28 -2.31 8.75
N PRO A 166 -22.38 -1.67 8.37
CA PRO A 166 -22.60 -1.23 7.00
C PRO A 166 -21.55 -0.20 6.58
N GLN A 167 -21.07 -0.30 5.33
CA GLN A 167 -20.36 0.78 4.68
C GLN A 167 -21.36 1.92 4.38
N LYS A 168 -21.00 3.15 4.71
CA LYS A 168 -21.92 4.30 4.63
C LYS A 168 -21.76 5.13 3.36
N GLY A 169 -20.55 5.19 2.84
CA GLY A 169 -20.23 6.07 1.76
C GLY A 169 -19.14 5.54 0.81
N TYR A 170 -18.53 6.45 0.09
CA TYR A 170 -17.39 6.14 -0.77
C TYR A 170 -16.22 5.65 0.08
N ILE A 171 -15.70 4.47 -0.24
CA ILE A 171 -14.78 3.75 0.66
C ILE A 171 -13.52 4.55 1.00
N THR A 172 -12.95 5.28 0.03
CA THR A 172 -11.72 6.06 0.26
C THR A 172 -11.95 7.15 1.30
N ASP A 173 -13.11 7.83 1.22
CA ASP A 173 -13.49 8.88 2.16
C ASP A 173 -13.79 8.28 3.54
N GLU A 174 -14.55 7.19 3.60
CA GLU A 174 -14.90 6.54 4.87
C GLU A 174 -13.68 6.01 5.60
N LEU A 175 -12.71 5.42 4.90
CA LEU A 175 -11.44 4.99 5.50
C LEU A 175 -10.62 6.18 6.00
N THR A 176 -10.64 7.29 5.27
CA THR A 176 -9.98 8.53 5.67
C THR A 176 -10.59 9.08 6.95
N ASP A 177 -11.91 9.10 7.04
CA ASP A 177 -12.64 9.54 8.24
C ASP A 177 -12.29 8.68 9.47
N TYR A 178 -12.25 7.36 9.34
CA TYR A 178 -11.79 6.48 10.41
C TYR A 178 -10.34 6.76 10.83
N ALA A 179 -9.47 7.06 9.88
CA ALA A 179 -8.07 7.41 10.16
C ALA A 179 -7.96 8.73 10.92
N LEU A 180 -8.70 9.75 10.49
CA LEU A 180 -8.73 11.06 11.13
C LEU A 180 -9.34 10.99 12.53
N ASP A 181 -10.41 10.21 12.71
CA ASP A 181 -11.04 9.98 14.03
C ASP A 181 -10.07 9.29 14.98
N TRP A 182 -9.40 8.24 14.53
CA TRP A 182 -8.40 7.58 15.36
C TRP A 182 -7.24 8.51 15.72
N LEU A 183 -6.71 9.28 14.76
CA LEU A 183 -5.68 10.29 15.01
C LEU A 183 -6.15 11.34 16.03
N ARG A 184 -7.42 11.71 16.06
CA ARG A 184 -8.00 12.66 17.04
C ARG A 184 -8.12 12.05 18.44
N GLN A 185 -8.55 10.81 18.54
CA GLN A 185 -8.95 10.16 19.80
C GLN A 185 -7.81 9.43 20.53
N ARG A 186 -6.73 9.03 19.80
CA ARG A 186 -5.62 8.28 20.39
C ARG A 186 -4.94 9.01 21.55
N ASP A 187 -4.31 8.29 22.45
CA ASP A 187 -3.45 8.85 23.48
C ASP A 187 -2.31 9.66 22.86
N LYS A 188 -2.18 10.93 23.21
CA LYS A 188 -1.19 11.84 22.67
C LYS A 188 0.20 11.66 23.31
N THR A 189 0.31 10.89 24.38
CA THR A 189 1.56 10.62 25.09
C THR A 189 2.36 9.48 24.48
N GLN A 190 1.71 8.63 23.67
CA GLN A 190 2.33 7.48 23.01
C GLN A 190 2.74 7.81 21.57
N PRO A 191 3.89 7.29 21.10
CA PRO A 191 4.17 7.24 19.68
C PRO A 191 3.14 6.36 19.00
N TYR A 192 2.89 6.59 17.71
CA TYR A 192 1.86 5.86 17.00
C TYR A 192 2.30 5.39 15.62
N PHE A 193 1.66 4.32 15.18
CA PHE A 193 1.73 3.77 13.84
C PHE A 193 0.33 3.65 13.26
N LEU A 194 0.06 4.36 12.18
CA LEU A 194 -1.16 4.25 11.38
C LEU A 194 -0.83 3.59 10.04
N TYR A 195 -1.51 2.48 9.73
CA TYR A 195 -1.48 1.88 8.40
C TYR A 195 -2.83 2.15 7.72
N LEU A 196 -2.89 3.14 6.84
CA LEU A 196 -4.06 3.46 6.02
C LEU A 196 -3.90 2.81 4.64
N SER A 197 -4.73 1.80 4.38
CA SER A 197 -4.61 0.93 3.21
C SER A 197 -5.83 1.08 2.31
N HIS A 198 -5.74 1.92 1.29
CA HIS A 198 -6.85 2.15 0.37
C HIS A 198 -7.11 0.95 -0.55
N LYS A 199 -8.39 0.77 -0.97
CA LYS A 199 -8.76 -0.03 -2.13
C LYS A 199 -8.36 0.68 -3.42
N ALA A 200 -8.53 1.99 -3.46
CA ALA A 200 -8.18 2.80 -4.62
C ALA A 200 -6.64 2.75 -4.87
N VAL A 201 -6.22 2.61 -6.10
CA VAL A 201 -6.96 2.74 -7.34
C VAL A 201 -7.16 1.39 -8.07
N HIS A 202 -7.51 0.33 -7.33
CA HIS A 202 -7.78 -0.98 -7.93
C HIS A 202 -9.04 -0.93 -8.81
N ALA A 203 -9.04 -1.70 -9.89
CA ALA A 203 -10.20 -1.87 -10.77
C ALA A 203 -11.42 -2.45 -9.99
N ASP A 204 -12.67 -2.27 -10.41
CA ASP A 204 -13.07 -1.33 -11.45
C ASP A 204 -12.95 0.10 -10.93
N PHE A 205 -12.51 1.01 -11.76
CA PHE A 205 -12.25 2.38 -11.33
C PHE A 205 -13.55 3.16 -11.19
N VAL A 206 -13.96 3.39 -9.95
CA VAL A 206 -15.16 4.17 -9.64
C VAL A 206 -14.73 5.41 -8.88
N PRO A 207 -14.68 6.58 -9.52
CA PRO A 207 -14.30 7.83 -8.87
C PRO A 207 -15.36 8.27 -7.85
N ALA A 208 -14.94 9.03 -6.85
CA ALA A 208 -15.86 9.80 -6.03
C ALA A 208 -16.65 10.78 -6.92
N GLU A 209 -17.92 11.03 -6.61
CA GLU A 209 -18.81 11.85 -7.44
C GLU A 209 -18.22 13.24 -7.74
N ARG A 210 -17.49 13.84 -6.77
CA ARG A 210 -16.80 15.13 -6.95
C ARG A 210 -15.66 15.13 -7.97
N HIS A 211 -15.17 13.94 -8.36
CA HIS A 211 -14.08 13.80 -9.33
C HIS A 211 -14.51 13.22 -10.66
N LYS A 212 -15.75 12.77 -10.75
CA LYS A 212 -16.30 12.14 -11.93
C LYS A 212 -16.35 13.12 -13.10
N GLY A 213 -15.74 12.73 -14.20
CA GLY A 213 -15.64 13.57 -15.40
C GLY A 213 -14.59 14.67 -15.34
N LYS A 214 -13.80 14.76 -14.28
CA LYS A 214 -12.72 15.77 -14.13
C LYS A 214 -11.76 15.77 -15.32
N TYR A 215 -11.49 14.60 -15.87
CA TYR A 215 -10.54 14.43 -16.97
C TYR A 215 -11.19 14.06 -18.28
N ALA A 216 -12.50 14.23 -18.42
CA ALA A 216 -13.22 13.95 -19.66
C ALA A 216 -12.61 14.72 -20.84
N GLY A 217 -12.41 14.02 -21.97
CA GLY A 217 -11.87 14.62 -23.19
C GLY A 217 -10.36 14.92 -23.19
N ASN A 218 -9.65 14.75 -22.07
CA ASN A 218 -8.20 14.94 -22.07
C ASN A 218 -7.50 13.88 -22.93
N PRO A 219 -6.46 14.26 -23.70
CA PRO A 219 -5.74 13.34 -24.56
C PRO A 219 -4.98 12.30 -23.74
N PHE A 220 -5.13 11.04 -24.11
CA PHE A 220 -4.38 9.96 -23.47
C PHE A 220 -3.04 9.73 -24.20
N LYS A 221 -1.95 9.90 -23.48
CA LYS A 221 -0.61 9.58 -23.96
C LYS A 221 -0.31 8.12 -23.59
N SER A 222 -0.33 7.24 -24.58
CA SER A 222 0.00 5.82 -24.37
C SER A 222 1.42 5.66 -23.85
N PRO A 223 1.65 4.77 -22.87
CA PRO A 223 3.00 4.36 -22.49
C PRO A 223 3.76 3.79 -23.70
N ALA A 224 5.06 4.04 -23.76
CA ALA A 224 5.89 3.52 -24.86
C ALA A 224 5.82 1.99 -25.01
N THR A 225 5.62 1.28 -23.89
CA THR A 225 5.46 -0.18 -23.87
C THR A 225 4.11 -0.66 -24.39
N MET A 226 3.13 0.23 -24.54
CA MET A 226 1.82 -0.02 -25.11
C MET A 226 1.77 0.33 -26.60
N ALA A 227 2.76 1.06 -27.08
CA ALA A 227 2.89 1.44 -28.47
C ALA A 227 3.14 0.21 -29.34
N ALA A 228 2.65 0.29 -30.54
CA ALA A 228 2.50 -0.71 -31.55
C ALA A 228 1.21 -1.52 -31.32
N SER A 229 0.13 -0.83 -31.57
CA SER A 229 -1.11 -1.30 -32.16
C SER A 229 -1.08 -2.76 -32.56
N GLY A 230 -1.79 -3.49 -31.84
CA GLY A 230 -1.97 -4.89 -32.10
C GLY A 230 -1.66 -5.71 -30.86
N PRO A 231 -2.15 -6.92 -30.83
CA PRO A 231 -2.00 -7.77 -29.69
C PRO A 231 -0.53 -7.83 -29.31
N MET A 232 -0.22 -7.21 -28.21
CA MET A 232 1.07 -7.12 -27.54
C MET A 232 2.27 -7.46 -28.41
N ALA A 233 3.11 -6.50 -28.60
CA ALA A 233 4.29 -6.62 -29.46
C ALA A 233 4.86 -8.03 -29.45
N HIS A 234 5.15 -8.56 -30.62
CA HIS A 234 5.64 -9.94 -30.84
C HIS A 234 6.92 -10.29 -30.06
N ASP A 235 7.53 -9.30 -29.40
CA ASP A 235 8.70 -9.42 -28.53
C ASP A 235 8.36 -9.89 -27.10
N ARG A 236 7.08 -9.98 -26.73
CA ARG A 236 6.66 -10.45 -25.39
C ARG A 236 6.69 -11.98 -25.33
N PRO A 237 6.99 -12.54 -24.15
CA PRO A 237 6.87 -13.99 -23.95
C PRO A 237 5.47 -14.48 -24.31
N MET A 238 5.38 -15.65 -24.94
CA MET A 238 4.09 -16.22 -25.40
C MET A 238 3.04 -16.32 -24.31
N TRP A 239 3.44 -16.60 -23.08
CA TRP A 239 2.50 -16.68 -21.96
C TRP A 239 1.88 -15.32 -21.61
N VAL A 240 2.60 -14.23 -21.86
CA VAL A 240 2.05 -12.86 -21.73
C VAL A 240 1.10 -12.55 -22.89
N GLN A 241 1.50 -12.94 -24.13
CA GLN A 241 0.68 -12.71 -25.32
C GLN A 241 -0.64 -13.47 -25.28
N ASN A 242 -0.64 -14.68 -24.68
CA ASN A 242 -1.79 -15.57 -24.59
C ASN A 242 -2.59 -15.42 -23.28
N GLN A 243 -2.21 -14.50 -22.40
CA GLN A 243 -2.90 -14.28 -21.14
C GLN A 243 -4.21 -13.52 -21.36
N ARG A 244 -5.24 -14.25 -21.82
CA ARG A 244 -6.55 -13.68 -22.17
C ARG A 244 -7.53 -13.61 -21.01
N ASN A 245 -7.37 -14.46 -19.99
CA ASN A 245 -8.37 -14.69 -18.96
C ASN A 245 -7.79 -14.47 -17.55
N SER A 246 -7.01 -13.42 -17.38
CA SER A 246 -6.59 -13.00 -16.05
C SER A 246 -7.62 -12.05 -15.45
N TRP A 247 -8.52 -12.56 -14.65
CA TRP A 247 -9.46 -11.75 -13.89
C TRP A 247 -8.81 -10.83 -12.84
N HIS A 248 -7.50 -10.70 -12.90
CA HIS A 248 -6.70 -9.70 -12.20
C HIS A 248 -6.50 -8.39 -13.00
N GLY A 249 -7.33 -8.12 -13.99
CA GLY A 249 -7.38 -6.83 -14.68
C GLY A 249 -6.43 -6.65 -15.87
N VAL A 250 -5.73 -7.71 -16.31
CA VAL A 250 -4.89 -7.64 -17.51
C VAL A 250 -5.71 -7.70 -18.78
N GLU A 251 -6.94 -8.23 -18.70
CA GLU A 251 -7.84 -8.39 -19.84
C GLU A 251 -8.39 -7.12 -20.40
N PHE A 252 -8.80 -6.22 -19.50
CA PHE A 252 -9.64 -5.09 -19.89
C PHE A 252 -9.02 -4.21 -20.96
N PRO A 253 -7.75 -3.75 -20.86
CA PRO A 253 -7.20 -2.86 -21.87
C PRO A 253 -6.76 -3.58 -23.16
N TYR A 254 -6.56 -4.89 -23.14
CA TYR A 254 -5.92 -5.62 -24.25
C TYR A 254 -6.83 -6.56 -25.00
N HIS A 255 -7.91 -7.00 -24.39
CA HIS A 255 -8.77 -8.07 -24.91
C HIS A 255 -10.26 -7.75 -24.85
N SER A 256 -10.62 -6.51 -24.53
CA SER A 256 -12.00 -6.03 -24.52
C SER A 256 -12.17 -4.83 -25.42
N ASP A 257 -13.42 -4.48 -25.69
CA ASP A 257 -13.81 -3.29 -26.44
C ASP A 257 -13.74 -2.00 -25.61
N LEU A 258 -13.07 -2.04 -24.44
CA LEU A 258 -12.90 -0.89 -23.58
C LEU A 258 -12.00 0.15 -24.25
N ASP A 259 -12.47 1.40 -24.29
CA ASP A 259 -11.64 2.54 -24.62
C ASP A 259 -10.59 2.74 -23.51
N VAL A 260 -9.33 2.45 -23.85
CA VAL A 260 -8.21 2.54 -22.89
C VAL A 260 -8.06 3.96 -22.34
N ALA A 261 -8.33 4.97 -23.15
CA ALA A 261 -8.23 6.37 -22.74
C ALA A 261 -9.31 6.71 -21.71
N GLU A 262 -10.56 6.28 -21.94
CA GLU A 262 -11.66 6.41 -20.98
C GLU A 262 -11.36 5.67 -19.68
N TYR A 263 -10.89 4.44 -19.80
CA TYR A 263 -10.55 3.61 -18.64
C TYR A 263 -9.43 4.23 -17.81
N TYR A 264 -8.41 4.82 -18.47
CA TYR A 264 -7.34 5.53 -17.79
C TYR A 264 -7.81 6.83 -17.14
N ARG A 265 -8.73 7.57 -17.77
CA ARG A 265 -9.33 8.76 -17.16
C ARG A 265 -10.10 8.42 -15.90
N SER A 266 -10.90 7.36 -15.91
CA SER A 266 -11.59 6.87 -14.71
C SER A 266 -10.63 6.44 -13.60
N TYR A 267 -9.50 5.81 -13.97
CA TYR A 267 -8.41 5.51 -13.06
C TYR A 267 -7.85 6.79 -12.41
N ALA A 268 -7.53 7.80 -13.21
CA ALA A 268 -6.98 9.07 -12.74
C ALA A 268 -7.97 9.83 -11.84
N GLU A 269 -9.26 9.81 -12.18
CA GLU A 269 -10.33 10.39 -11.36
C GLU A 269 -10.49 9.66 -10.03
N THR A 270 -10.33 8.33 -10.02
CA THR A 270 -10.34 7.54 -8.79
C THR A 270 -9.12 7.86 -7.91
N LEU A 271 -7.97 8.11 -8.54
CA LEU A 271 -6.74 8.50 -7.85
C LEU A 271 -6.88 9.85 -7.13
N CYS A 272 -7.67 10.78 -7.65
CA CYS A 272 -7.93 12.06 -6.99
C CYS A 272 -8.47 11.86 -5.56
N GLY A 273 -9.29 10.84 -5.33
CA GLY A 273 -9.78 10.52 -3.99
C GLY A 273 -8.68 10.09 -3.02
N VAL A 274 -7.65 9.40 -3.52
CA VAL A 274 -6.47 9.04 -2.70
C VAL A 274 -5.65 10.30 -2.38
N ASP A 275 -5.47 11.18 -3.37
CA ASP A 275 -4.75 12.44 -3.16
C ASP A 275 -5.47 13.33 -2.14
N ASP A 276 -6.81 13.43 -2.21
CA ASP A 276 -7.62 14.12 -1.19
C ASP A 276 -7.40 13.53 0.21
N SER A 277 -7.39 12.19 0.31
CA SER A 277 -7.16 11.49 1.57
C SER A 277 -5.79 11.83 2.18
N ILE A 278 -4.75 11.84 1.36
CA ILE A 278 -3.40 12.25 1.75
C ILE A 278 -3.44 13.69 2.28
N GLY A 279 -4.10 14.60 1.55
CA GLY A 279 -4.26 16.00 1.96
C GLY A 279 -4.92 16.13 3.33
N ALA A 280 -6.03 15.44 3.55
CA ALA A 280 -6.75 15.46 4.82
C ALA A 280 -5.89 14.96 6.00
N VAL A 281 -5.12 13.89 5.80
CA VAL A 281 -4.19 13.37 6.82
C VAL A 281 -3.08 14.38 7.10
N LEU A 282 -2.45 14.96 6.06
CA LEU A 282 -1.39 15.95 6.21
C LEU A 282 -1.87 17.21 6.94
N ASP A 283 -3.07 17.67 6.64
CA ASP A 283 -3.67 18.86 7.29
C ASP A 283 -4.02 18.59 8.76
N ALA A 284 -4.55 17.41 9.07
CA ALA A 284 -4.78 17.00 10.45
C ALA A 284 -3.49 16.93 11.28
N LEU A 285 -2.36 16.57 10.68
CA LEU A 285 -1.06 16.58 11.34
C LEU A 285 -0.55 18.01 11.58
N ARG A 286 -0.69 18.90 10.60
CA ARG A 286 -0.29 20.31 10.73
C ARG A 286 -1.05 21.06 11.81
N GLN A 287 -2.36 20.89 11.88
CA GLN A 287 -3.21 21.53 12.90
C GLN A 287 -2.80 21.15 14.33
N ARG A 288 -2.07 20.06 14.51
CA ARG A 288 -1.60 19.59 15.83
C ARG A 288 -0.21 20.06 16.21
N GLY A 289 0.39 20.97 15.43
CA GLY A 289 1.73 21.50 15.73
C GLY A 289 2.85 20.48 15.53
N ALA A 290 2.62 19.43 14.76
CA ALA A 290 3.68 18.54 14.27
C ALA A 290 4.56 19.35 13.31
N ALA A 291 5.67 19.88 13.82
CA ALA A 291 6.61 20.67 13.04
C ALA A 291 7.25 19.79 11.97
N GLY A 292 6.98 20.09 10.71
CA GLY A 292 7.56 19.41 9.55
C GLY A 292 6.82 18.13 9.14
N ILE A 293 6.30 18.12 7.92
CA ILE A 293 5.61 16.95 7.32
C ILE A 293 6.59 15.79 7.15
N GLY A 294 7.85 16.08 6.97
CA GLY A 294 8.88 15.15 6.60
C GLY A 294 9.30 14.10 7.62
N ALA A 295 8.90 14.25 8.90
CA ALA A 295 9.36 13.34 9.94
C ALA A 295 8.40 12.17 10.23
N ASP A 296 7.12 12.30 9.86
CA ASP A 296 6.08 11.43 10.41
C ASP A 296 5.18 10.71 9.38
N VAL A 297 5.33 10.96 8.09
CA VAL A 297 4.45 10.38 7.07
C VAL A 297 5.23 9.68 5.98
N GLN A 298 4.97 8.39 5.80
CA GLN A 298 5.44 7.61 4.66
C GLN A 298 4.24 7.22 3.81
N VAL A 299 4.26 7.58 2.53
CA VAL A 299 3.31 7.10 1.53
C VAL A 299 3.99 6.04 0.68
N HIS A 300 3.46 4.85 0.73
CA HIS A 300 3.88 3.77 -0.15
C HIS A 300 2.80 3.54 -1.19
N VAL A 301 3.19 3.65 -2.44
CA VAL A 301 2.35 3.30 -3.57
C VAL A 301 2.82 1.94 -4.08
N ALA A 302 1.98 0.92 -3.92
CA ALA A 302 2.31 -0.41 -4.45
C ALA A 302 2.07 -0.42 -5.95
N GLU A 303 3.14 -0.63 -6.70
CA GLU A 303 3.14 -0.66 -8.16
C GLU A 303 3.00 -2.07 -8.72
N ARG A 304 2.33 -2.17 -9.86
CA ARG A 304 2.65 -3.21 -10.83
C ARG A 304 3.78 -2.71 -11.71
N PRO A 305 4.93 -3.39 -11.80
CA PRO A 305 5.99 -2.96 -12.69
C PRO A 305 5.52 -3.08 -14.14
N ALA A 306 5.50 -1.98 -14.86
CA ALA A 306 5.62 -2.02 -16.29
C ALA A 306 7.07 -2.47 -16.59
N HIS A 307 7.20 -3.74 -16.97
CA HIS A 307 8.37 -4.42 -17.50
C HIS A 307 9.69 -3.63 -17.63
N GLY A 308 10.69 -4.05 -16.89
CA GLY A 308 12.08 -3.72 -17.06
C GLY A 308 12.96 -4.36 -15.99
N LEU A 309 13.77 -5.34 -16.38
CA LEU A 309 14.82 -5.93 -15.53
C LEU A 309 15.82 -4.84 -15.12
N GLY A 310 15.68 -4.29 -13.93
CA GLY A 310 16.58 -3.34 -13.32
C GLY A 310 17.30 -3.96 -12.12
N ARG A 311 18.60 -3.74 -12.02
CA ARG A 311 19.50 -4.28 -11.00
C ARG A 311 19.12 -3.79 -9.61
N CYS A 312 19.07 -4.71 -8.65
CA CYS A 312 18.92 -4.43 -7.23
C CYS A 312 20.10 -3.58 -6.71
N ALA A 313 19.82 -2.37 -6.26
CA ALA A 313 20.81 -1.54 -5.56
C ALA A 313 20.57 -1.65 -4.06
N ARG A 314 21.61 -2.01 -3.33
CA ARG A 314 21.61 -2.07 -1.86
C ARG A 314 21.63 -0.63 -1.33
N LEU A 315 20.58 -0.20 -0.64
CA LEU A 315 20.51 1.11 -0.01
C LEU A 315 21.13 1.03 1.39
N SER A 316 22.22 1.75 1.61
CA SER A 316 22.75 2.00 2.96
C SER A 316 22.25 3.37 3.42
N ILE A 317 21.44 3.39 4.46
CA ILE A 317 20.92 4.63 5.06
C ILE A 317 21.85 4.97 6.24
N HIS A 318 22.47 6.14 6.19
CA HIS A 318 23.23 6.69 7.32
C HIS A 318 22.26 7.35 8.33
N PRO A 319 22.47 7.18 9.64
CA PRO A 319 21.52 7.64 10.67
C PRO A 319 21.39 9.17 10.84
N GLY A 320 22.13 9.96 10.09
CA GLY A 320 22.15 11.42 10.22
C GLY A 320 21.25 12.21 9.24
N ASP A 321 20.75 11.58 8.18
CA ASP A 321 20.18 12.30 7.03
C ASP A 321 18.65 12.19 6.89
N VAL A 322 17.95 11.78 7.94
CA VAL A 322 16.50 11.50 7.85
C VAL A 322 15.68 12.65 8.43
N ALA A 323 15.56 13.72 7.67
CA ALA A 323 14.45 14.66 7.80
C ALA A 323 13.58 14.49 6.54
N GLY A 324 12.42 13.82 6.72
CA GLY A 324 11.38 13.73 5.69
C GLY A 324 11.54 12.63 4.64
N LEU A 325 11.10 11.43 4.97
CA LEU A 325 11.00 10.32 4.03
C LEU A 325 9.56 10.16 3.55
N GLY A 326 9.28 10.65 2.35
CA GLY A 326 8.14 10.19 1.56
C GLY A 326 8.63 9.07 0.64
N CYS A 327 8.13 7.86 0.81
CA CYS A 327 8.46 6.74 -0.08
C CYS A 327 7.23 6.39 -0.91
N THR A 328 7.37 6.47 -2.22
CA THR A 328 6.42 5.93 -3.18
C THR A 328 6.97 4.60 -3.67
N VAL A 329 6.35 3.50 -3.30
CA VAL A 329 6.69 2.14 -3.77
C VAL A 329 5.61 1.64 -4.69
#